data_cbab5fab58069a8e7b22d406272d2677
#
_entry.id   cbab5fab58069a8e7b22d406272d2677
#
_cell.length_a   1.000
_cell.length_b   1.000
_cell.length_c   1.000
_cell.angle_alpha   90.00
_cell.angle_beta   90.00
_cell.angle_gamma   90.00
#
_symmetry.space_group_name_H-M   'P 1'
#
loop_
_entity.id
_entity.type
_entity.pdbx_description
1 polymer ?
#
loop_
_entity_poly.entity_id
_entity_poly.type
_entity_poly.pdbx_seq_one_letter_code
_entity_poly.pdbx_strand_id
1 'polypeptide(L)'
;KGGLRLIRNWQVPQYHRERTGIVFASCFPGLQMAMKHAKSNGDDGEGRFDRRYLFQTLNMGHSQFAQYTGIRGPNTTINLACASATAAFGVAEDWLNSDRVDRVVILSSDDVTGDDLWEWIGGGFAASGAAATGNVVEEAALPFDRRRNGLVLGMGAAAFVVERHSEAKQRGVQPIAELLGTHTANSAFHGTRLDVEHVAQTVNSFIGSMENQWGLDRHEIAPDTAFFSHETYTPARGGSAQSEVRALRETFGKSTDSLVIANTKGFTGHPMGVGIEDASMFHGMKTGRIPPIANHKEVDPELGNLNLSKGGDYSNIQYGLRFAAGFGSQIALSLVRKWPVVGERIDGQRFLAWARNLAKSDDVVLRILDNKLVAYVDGDENLHGGVQ
;
A
#
# COMPACT_ATOMS: atom_id res chain seq x y z
N LYS A 1 14.57 39.50 -0.73
CA LYS A 1 13.16 39.44 -0.36
C LYS A 1 12.76 37.98 -0.48
N GLY A 2 12.92 37.22 0.58
CA GLY A 2 12.56 35.81 0.68
C GLY A 2 11.07 35.68 0.93
N GLY A 3 10.48 34.55 0.56
CA GLY A 3 9.08 34.25 0.82
C GLY A 3 8.80 32.77 0.63
N LEU A 4 7.77 32.28 1.30
CA LEU A 4 7.26 30.93 1.12
C LEU A 4 6.78 30.80 -0.34
N ARG A 5 7.42 29.97 -1.13
CA ARG A 5 6.98 29.66 -2.48
C ARG A 5 6.29 28.33 -2.50
N LEU A 6 4.97 28.35 -2.64
CA LEU A 6 4.19 27.14 -2.89
C LEU A 6 4.58 26.60 -4.28
N ILE A 7 5.16 25.41 -4.30
CA ILE A 7 5.43 24.72 -5.57
C ILE A 7 4.12 24.09 -6.02
N ARG A 8 3.46 24.76 -6.97
CA ARG A 8 2.15 24.32 -7.48
C ARG A 8 2.26 23.31 -8.61
N ASN A 9 3.40 23.24 -9.30
CA ASN A 9 3.59 22.44 -10.50
C ASN A 9 4.84 21.57 -10.38
N TRP A 10 4.76 20.51 -9.60
CA TRP A 10 5.77 19.47 -9.54
C TRP A 10 5.74 18.67 -10.84
N GLN A 11 6.56 19.02 -11.79
CA GLN A 11 6.59 18.32 -13.06
C GLN A 11 7.78 17.39 -13.15
N VAL A 12 7.53 16.19 -13.62
CA VAL A 12 8.59 15.26 -13.99
C VAL A 12 9.42 15.88 -15.13
N PRO A 13 10.76 15.81 -15.09
CA PRO A 13 11.61 16.29 -16.17
C PRO A 13 11.18 15.75 -17.53
N GLN A 14 11.27 16.58 -18.58
CA GLN A 14 10.72 16.29 -19.90
C GLN A 14 11.19 14.94 -20.47
N TYR A 15 12.46 14.61 -20.28
CA TYR A 15 13.05 13.37 -20.79
C TYR A 15 12.58 12.08 -20.08
N HIS A 16 11.89 12.22 -18.93
CA HIS A 16 11.31 11.08 -18.22
C HIS A 16 9.80 10.92 -18.41
N ARG A 17 9.11 11.93 -18.97
CA ARG A 17 7.63 11.98 -18.99
C ARG A 17 6.99 10.82 -19.74
N GLU A 18 7.49 10.51 -20.93
CA GLU A 18 6.96 9.45 -21.81
C GLU A 18 7.25 8.04 -21.26
N ARG A 19 8.35 7.91 -20.49
CA ARG A 19 8.84 6.65 -19.94
C ARG A 19 8.47 6.47 -18.45
N THR A 20 7.53 7.27 -17.93
CA THR A 20 7.00 7.13 -16.55
C THR A 20 5.52 6.77 -16.63
N GLY A 21 5.15 5.63 -16.05
CA GLY A 21 3.76 5.17 -15.94
C GLY A 21 3.13 5.53 -14.59
N ILE A 22 1.81 5.44 -14.50
CA ILE A 22 1.03 5.62 -13.28
C ILE A 22 0.05 4.46 -13.13
N VAL A 23 0.02 3.85 -11.94
CA VAL A 23 -1.02 2.92 -11.53
C VAL A 23 -1.69 3.46 -10.27
N PHE A 24 -2.98 3.69 -10.34
CA PHE A 24 -3.79 4.12 -9.20
C PHE A 24 -4.60 2.94 -8.66
N ALA A 25 -4.40 2.59 -7.41
CA ALA A 25 -5.06 1.49 -6.72
C ALA A 25 -6.06 2.01 -5.69
N SER A 26 -7.32 1.61 -5.78
CA SER A 26 -8.38 2.00 -4.85
C SER A 26 -9.53 1.02 -4.92
N CYS A 27 -10.17 0.74 -3.78
CA CYS A 27 -11.41 -0.04 -3.73
C CYS A 27 -12.63 0.80 -4.14
N PHE A 28 -12.66 2.06 -3.74
CA PHE A 28 -13.82 2.94 -3.86
C PHE A 28 -13.46 4.26 -4.54
N PRO A 29 -12.85 4.21 -5.73
CA PRO A 29 -12.35 5.41 -6.37
C PRO A 29 -13.49 6.39 -6.71
N GLY A 30 -13.41 7.63 -6.19
CA GLY A 30 -14.36 8.69 -6.46
C GLY A 30 -15.73 8.56 -5.78
N LEU A 31 -16.00 7.46 -5.05
CA LEU A 31 -17.32 7.19 -4.48
C LEU A 31 -17.73 8.25 -3.43
N GLN A 32 -16.82 8.67 -2.56
CA GLN A 32 -17.10 9.70 -1.54
C GLN A 32 -17.65 11.00 -2.17
N MET A 33 -17.01 11.46 -3.25
CA MET A 33 -17.45 12.67 -3.92
C MET A 33 -18.78 12.47 -4.68
N ALA A 34 -19.01 11.28 -5.23
CA ALA A 34 -20.28 10.95 -5.86
C ALA A 34 -21.43 10.95 -4.84
N MET A 35 -21.22 10.37 -3.65
CA MET A 35 -22.19 10.37 -2.56
C MET A 35 -22.44 11.79 -2.02
N LYS A 36 -21.38 12.57 -1.85
CA LYS A 36 -21.51 13.98 -1.44
C LYS A 36 -22.33 14.78 -2.44
N HIS A 37 -22.10 14.57 -3.72
CA HIS A 37 -22.86 15.21 -4.79
C HIS A 37 -24.34 14.77 -4.77
N ALA A 38 -24.61 13.49 -4.60
CA ALA A 38 -25.98 12.97 -4.49
C ALA A 38 -26.72 13.58 -3.29
N LYS A 39 -26.08 13.67 -2.12
CA LYS A 39 -26.65 14.30 -0.92
C LYS A 39 -26.91 15.80 -1.11
N SER A 40 -26.07 16.51 -1.86
CA SER A 40 -26.21 17.97 -2.06
C SER A 40 -27.30 18.36 -3.05
N ASN A 41 -27.74 17.44 -3.91
CA ASN A 41 -28.72 17.74 -4.95
C ASN A 41 -30.20 17.56 -4.52
N GLY A 42 -30.46 17.08 -3.29
CA GLY A 42 -31.79 16.95 -2.70
C GLY A 42 -32.76 16.04 -3.49
N ASP A 43 -33.94 15.83 -2.93
CA ASP A 43 -35.03 15.03 -3.54
C ASP A 43 -35.74 15.75 -4.69
N ASP A 44 -35.46 17.02 -4.93
CA ASP A 44 -36.24 17.88 -5.82
C ASP A 44 -35.90 17.73 -7.32
N GLY A 45 -34.99 16.85 -7.69
CA GLY A 45 -34.70 16.54 -9.10
C GLY A 45 -34.09 17.67 -9.93
N GLU A 46 -33.96 18.87 -9.38
CA GLU A 46 -33.37 20.04 -10.02
C GLU A 46 -31.84 20.13 -9.88
N GLY A 47 -31.19 19.01 -9.57
CA GLY A 47 -29.76 18.95 -9.37
C GLY A 47 -28.98 19.43 -10.58
N ARG A 48 -28.23 20.51 -10.41
CA ARG A 48 -27.27 20.98 -11.42
C ARG A 48 -26.11 19.99 -11.49
N PHE A 49 -26.06 19.21 -12.55
CA PHE A 49 -24.91 18.30 -12.81
C PHE A 49 -23.64 19.15 -12.97
N ASP A 50 -22.70 18.96 -12.05
CA ASP A 50 -21.37 19.52 -12.14
C ASP A 50 -20.48 18.59 -13.01
N ARG A 51 -19.65 19.16 -13.87
CA ARG A 51 -18.66 18.42 -14.67
C ARG A 51 -17.75 17.53 -13.80
N ARG A 52 -17.56 17.85 -12.53
CA ARG A 52 -16.81 17.05 -11.55
C ARG A 52 -17.42 15.67 -11.36
N TYR A 53 -18.73 15.51 -11.53
CA TYR A 53 -19.39 14.21 -11.46
C TYR A 53 -18.85 13.23 -12.53
N LEU A 54 -18.63 13.69 -13.76
CA LEU A 54 -18.02 12.86 -14.80
C LEU A 54 -16.62 12.39 -14.42
N PHE A 55 -15.79 13.28 -13.89
CA PHE A 55 -14.42 12.93 -13.49
C PHE A 55 -14.37 11.89 -12.37
N GLN A 56 -15.34 11.89 -11.49
CA GLN A 56 -15.50 10.92 -10.42
C GLN A 56 -16.02 9.59 -10.95
N THR A 57 -17.09 9.61 -11.74
CA THR A 57 -17.68 8.41 -12.33
C THR A 57 -16.72 7.68 -13.26
N LEU A 58 -15.94 8.43 -14.05
CA LEU A 58 -14.91 7.89 -14.93
C LEU A 58 -13.63 7.50 -14.17
N ASN A 59 -13.56 7.75 -12.85
CA ASN A 59 -12.42 7.42 -12.03
C ASN A 59 -11.10 7.98 -12.56
N MET A 60 -11.05 9.27 -12.81
CA MET A 60 -9.93 9.94 -13.47
C MET A 60 -8.79 10.39 -12.54
N GLY A 61 -8.71 9.89 -11.32
CA GLY A 61 -7.66 10.28 -10.36
C GLY A 61 -6.24 10.12 -10.90
N HIS A 62 -5.96 9.02 -11.57
CA HIS A 62 -4.68 8.77 -12.23
C HIS A 62 -4.38 9.79 -13.34
N SER A 63 -5.36 10.15 -14.16
CA SER A 63 -5.22 11.13 -15.24
C SER A 63 -5.05 12.54 -14.72
N GLN A 64 -5.73 12.90 -13.63
CA GLN A 64 -5.56 14.19 -12.97
C GLN A 64 -4.16 14.32 -12.35
N PHE A 65 -3.64 13.25 -11.76
CA PHE A 65 -2.27 13.22 -11.26
C PHE A 65 -1.26 13.33 -12.41
N ALA A 66 -1.50 12.65 -13.53
CA ALA A 66 -0.68 12.78 -14.73
C ALA A 66 -0.65 14.22 -15.27
N GLN A 67 -1.81 14.87 -15.32
CA GLN A 67 -1.92 16.29 -15.72
C GLN A 67 -1.13 17.20 -14.77
N TYR A 68 -1.20 16.94 -13.46
CA TYR A 68 -0.50 17.73 -12.46
C TYR A 68 1.02 17.56 -12.53
N THR A 69 1.51 16.34 -12.76
CA THR A 69 2.93 15.99 -12.76
C THR A 69 3.59 16.06 -14.13
N GLY A 70 2.80 16.16 -15.21
CA GLY A 70 3.30 16.14 -16.59
C GLY A 70 3.73 14.75 -17.08
N ILE A 71 3.39 13.67 -16.36
CA ILE A 71 3.63 12.29 -16.79
C ILE A 71 2.79 11.96 -18.00
N ARG A 72 3.37 11.33 -19.03
CA ARG A 72 2.74 11.02 -20.32
C ARG A 72 2.80 9.55 -20.70
N GLY A 73 3.47 8.73 -19.92
CA GLY A 73 3.47 7.28 -20.14
C GLY A 73 2.11 6.66 -19.82
N PRO A 74 1.97 5.34 -19.96
CA PRO A 74 0.72 4.63 -19.71
C PRO A 74 0.22 4.91 -18.29
N ASN A 75 -1.09 5.07 -18.15
CA ASN A 75 -1.72 5.23 -16.83
C ASN A 75 -3.01 4.43 -16.77
N THR A 76 -3.30 3.88 -15.60
CA THR A 76 -4.48 3.08 -15.36
C THR A 76 -4.93 3.13 -13.92
N THR A 77 -6.16 2.72 -13.68
CA THR A 77 -6.68 2.40 -12.36
C THR A 77 -6.85 0.91 -12.22
N ILE A 78 -6.48 0.36 -11.07
CA ILE A 78 -6.68 -1.04 -10.74
C ILE A 78 -7.55 -1.16 -9.49
N ASN A 79 -8.52 -2.08 -9.53
CA ASN A 79 -9.38 -2.42 -8.42
C ASN A 79 -9.49 -3.93 -8.28
N LEU A 80 -8.74 -4.49 -7.35
CA LEU A 80 -8.83 -5.86 -6.87
C LEU A 80 -9.29 -5.86 -5.40
N ALA A 81 -10.25 -5.00 -5.08
CA ALA A 81 -10.69 -4.78 -3.71
C ALA A 81 -9.49 -4.54 -2.77
N CYS A 82 -9.44 -5.21 -1.62
CA CYS A 82 -8.38 -5.01 -0.62
C CYS A 82 -6.97 -5.42 -1.11
N ALA A 83 -6.85 -6.11 -2.24
CA ALA A 83 -5.57 -6.50 -2.84
C ALA A 83 -5.02 -5.48 -3.86
N SER A 84 -5.73 -4.37 -4.09
CA SER A 84 -5.45 -3.44 -5.20
C SER A 84 -4.01 -2.89 -5.20
N ALA A 85 -3.52 -2.42 -4.05
CA ALA A 85 -2.17 -1.84 -4.00
C ALA A 85 -1.07 -2.88 -4.27
N THR A 86 -1.17 -4.07 -3.66
CA THR A 86 -0.21 -5.15 -3.91
C THR A 86 -0.26 -5.62 -5.37
N ALA A 87 -1.45 -5.71 -5.97
CA ALA A 87 -1.61 -6.05 -7.39
C ALA A 87 -1.04 -4.97 -8.33
N ALA A 88 -1.02 -3.70 -7.91
CA ALA A 88 -0.44 -2.63 -8.71
C ALA A 88 1.07 -2.81 -8.94
N PHE A 89 1.79 -3.50 -8.04
CA PHE A 89 3.19 -3.87 -8.28
C PHE A 89 3.33 -4.86 -9.44
N GLY A 90 2.35 -5.76 -9.64
CA GLY A 90 2.34 -6.66 -10.79
C GLY A 90 2.20 -5.91 -12.12
N VAL A 91 1.30 -4.93 -12.18
CA VAL A 91 1.17 -4.06 -13.36
C VAL A 91 2.46 -3.29 -13.63
N ALA A 92 3.12 -2.80 -12.56
CA ALA A 92 4.40 -2.11 -12.69
C ALA A 92 5.50 -3.04 -13.20
N GLU A 93 5.59 -4.25 -12.67
CA GLU A 93 6.52 -5.30 -13.10
C GLU A 93 6.32 -5.63 -14.59
N ASP A 94 5.09 -5.87 -15.03
CA ASP A 94 4.74 -6.16 -16.43
C ASP A 94 5.16 -5.03 -17.37
N TRP A 95 4.90 -3.78 -16.99
CA TRP A 95 5.26 -2.63 -17.83
C TRP A 95 6.77 -2.42 -17.92
N LEU A 96 7.49 -2.67 -16.83
CA LEU A 96 8.95 -2.60 -16.80
C LEU A 96 9.57 -3.76 -17.62
N ASN A 97 9.09 -4.98 -17.42
CA ASN A 97 9.61 -6.16 -18.12
C ASN A 97 9.32 -6.14 -19.62
N SER A 98 8.18 -5.57 -20.03
CA SER A 98 7.80 -5.39 -21.44
C SER A 98 8.42 -4.15 -22.09
N ASP A 99 9.30 -3.44 -21.40
CA ASP A 99 9.97 -2.21 -21.86
C ASP A 99 9.04 -1.06 -22.27
N ARG A 100 7.85 -1.00 -21.68
CA ARG A 100 6.91 0.10 -21.93
C ARG A 100 7.32 1.38 -21.21
N VAL A 101 7.92 1.25 -20.04
CA VAL A 101 8.35 2.35 -19.17
C VAL A 101 9.68 2.04 -18.50
N ASP A 102 10.31 3.06 -17.95
CA ASP A 102 11.51 2.92 -17.10
C ASP A 102 11.18 3.02 -15.62
N ARG A 103 10.03 3.61 -15.29
CA ARG A 103 9.50 3.70 -13.92
C ARG A 103 7.98 3.77 -13.91
N VAL A 104 7.42 3.35 -12.79
CA VAL A 104 5.99 3.42 -12.51
C VAL A 104 5.79 4.09 -11.15
N VAL A 105 4.92 5.08 -11.11
CA VAL A 105 4.40 5.65 -9.87
C VAL A 105 3.13 4.90 -9.52
N ILE A 106 3.15 4.17 -8.42
CA ILE A 106 1.98 3.53 -7.84
C ILE A 106 1.42 4.48 -6.79
N LEU A 107 0.13 4.79 -6.90
CA LEU A 107 -0.62 5.57 -5.93
C LEU A 107 -1.74 4.70 -5.39
N SER A 108 -1.97 4.72 -4.10
CA SER A 108 -3.12 4.06 -3.49
C SER A 108 -3.76 4.94 -2.44
N SER A 109 -5.09 5.05 -2.47
CA SER A 109 -5.83 5.78 -1.46
C SER A 109 -7.28 5.33 -1.40
N ASP A 110 -7.78 5.17 -0.17
CA ASP A 110 -9.19 5.01 0.13
C ASP A 110 -9.51 5.76 1.43
N ASP A 111 -10.62 6.46 1.44
CA ASP A 111 -11.22 7.05 2.64
C ASP A 111 -12.66 6.56 2.76
N VAL A 112 -12.84 5.49 3.50
CA VAL A 112 -14.15 4.87 3.75
C VAL A 112 -14.72 5.18 5.13
N THR A 113 -13.97 5.92 5.93
CA THR A 113 -14.35 6.36 7.28
C THR A 113 -14.93 7.76 7.31
N GLY A 114 -14.90 8.48 6.19
CA GLY A 114 -15.51 9.80 6.06
C GLY A 114 -17.04 9.75 6.16
N ASP A 115 -17.64 10.82 6.68
CA ASP A 115 -19.07 10.96 7.00
C ASP A 115 -20.00 10.61 5.82
N ASP A 116 -19.54 10.82 4.59
CA ASP A 116 -20.35 10.54 3.39
C ASP A 116 -20.40 9.06 3.02
N LEU A 117 -19.41 8.26 3.43
CA LEU A 117 -19.28 6.84 3.06
C LEU A 117 -19.54 5.87 4.22
N TRP A 118 -19.32 6.32 5.45
CA TRP A 118 -19.37 5.44 6.61
C TRP A 118 -20.66 4.61 6.70
N GLU A 119 -21.82 5.24 6.55
CA GLU A 119 -23.11 4.55 6.62
C GLU A 119 -23.25 3.46 5.55
N TRP A 120 -22.77 3.71 4.35
CA TRP A 120 -22.90 2.81 3.22
C TRP A 120 -21.88 1.67 3.28
N ILE A 121 -20.62 2.00 3.45
CA ILE A 121 -19.55 1.00 3.43
C ILE A 121 -19.54 0.23 4.75
N GLY A 122 -19.63 0.91 5.89
CA GLY A 122 -19.73 0.27 7.20
C GLY A 122 -20.99 -0.60 7.32
N GLY A 123 -22.14 -0.10 6.89
CA GLY A 123 -23.39 -0.87 6.81
C GLY A 123 -23.30 -2.08 5.89
N GLY A 124 -22.64 -1.93 4.72
CA GLY A 124 -22.43 -3.05 3.79
C GLY A 124 -21.54 -4.15 4.39
N PHE A 125 -20.46 -3.79 5.08
CA PHE A 125 -19.62 -4.78 5.78
C PHE A 125 -20.33 -5.42 6.97
N ALA A 126 -21.15 -4.67 7.70
CA ALA A 126 -21.97 -5.23 8.78
C ALA A 126 -23.01 -6.23 8.22
N ALA A 127 -23.71 -5.88 7.13
CA ALA A 127 -24.68 -6.74 6.48
C ALA A 127 -24.04 -8.01 5.89
N SER A 128 -22.77 -7.96 5.47
CA SER A 128 -22.03 -9.13 5.00
C SER A 128 -21.49 -10.02 6.13
N GLY A 129 -21.63 -9.61 7.39
CA GLY A 129 -21.09 -10.29 8.56
C GLY A 129 -19.57 -10.17 8.70
N ALA A 130 -18.92 -9.26 7.96
CA ALA A 130 -17.47 -9.09 7.98
C ALA A 130 -17.00 -8.03 9.01
N ALA A 131 -17.85 -7.05 9.35
CA ALA A 131 -17.50 -5.99 10.29
C ALA A 131 -17.55 -6.46 11.75
N ALA A 132 -16.71 -5.85 12.59
CA ALA A 132 -16.79 -6.00 14.04
C ALA A 132 -18.11 -5.40 14.55
N THR A 133 -18.79 -6.12 15.43
CA THR A 133 -20.08 -5.72 16.03
C THR A 133 -19.99 -5.49 17.55
N GLY A 134 -18.79 -5.70 18.13
CA GLY A 134 -18.54 -5.45 19.55
C GLY A 134 -18.58 -3.95 19.88
N ASN A 135 -18.97 -3.61 21.11
CA ASN A 135 -19.03 -2.25 21.60
C ASN A 135 -17.85 -1.86 22.53
N VAL A 136 -16.89 -2.76 22.68
CA VAL A 136 -15.67 -2.53 23.48
C VAL A 136 -14.52 -2.22 22.52
N VAL A 137 -14.09 -0.98 22.49
CA VAL A 137 -13.06 -0.49 21.54
C VAL A 137 -11.72 -1.21 21.75
N GLU A 138 -11.35 -1.50 22.99
CA GLU A 138 -10.12 -2.20 23.38
C GLU A 138 -10.10 -3.66 22.93
N GLU A 139 -11.25 -4.20 22.52
CA GLU A 139 -11.44 -5.55 22.00
C GLU A 139 -11.77 -5.56 20.50
N ALA A 140 -11.50 -4.48 19.83
CA ALA A 140 -11.61 -4.37 18.38
C ALA A 140 -10.23 -4.48 17.71
N ALA A 141 -10.23 -4.73 16.39
CA ALA A 141 -9.02 -4.83 15.57
C ALA A 141 -7.95 -5.77 16.16
N LEU A 142 -8.25 -7.05 16.22
CA LEU A 142 -7.51 -8.11 16.92
C LEU A 142 -6.78 -9.09 15.95
N PRO A 143 -5.75 -8.68 15.21
CA PRO A 143 -5.07 -9.58 14.27
C PRO A 143 -4.49 -10.81 15.00
N PHE A 144 -4.80 -12.01 14.47
CA PHE A 144 -4.36 -13.32 14.99
C PHE A 144 -4.82 -13.66 16.42
N ASP A 145 -5.54 -12.79 17.09
CA ASP A 145 -6.04 -13.04 18.45
C ASP A 145 -7.25 -13.98 18.42
N ARG A 146 -7.38 -14.84 19.45
CA ARG A 146 -8.52 -15.77 19.57
C ARG A 146 -9.89 -15.06 19.60
N ARG A 147 -9.93 -13.84 20.11
CA ARG A 147 -11.15 -13.03 20.27
C ARG A 147 -11.56 -12.28 19.00
N ARG A 148 -10.90 -12.54 17.83
CA ARG A 148 -11.26 -11.90 16.55
C ARG A 148 -12.76 -11.90 16.33
N ASN A 149 -13.34 -10.74 16.02
CA ASN A 149 -14.78 -10.58 15.94
C ASN A 149 -15.27 -9.80 14.71
N GLY A 150 -14.39 -9.47 13.78
CA GLY A 150 -14.72 -8.77 12.54
C GLY A 150 -13.83 -7.57 12.27
N LEU A 151 -13.81 -7.11 11.02
CA LEU A 151 -12.95 -6.04 10.58
C LEU A 151 -13.41 -4.67 11.14
N VAL A 152 -12.44 -3.81 11.37
CA VAL A 152 -12.61 -2.38 11.65
C VAL A 152 -12.11 -1.61 10.44
N LEU A 153 -12.90 -0.69 9.92
CA LEU A 153 -12.54 0.12 8.77
C LEU A 153 -11.43 1.12 9.13
N GLY A 154 -10.56 1.36 8.18
CA GLY A 154 -9.52 2.37 8.23
C GLY A 154 -9.49 3.19 6.95
N MET A 155 -8.63 4.18 6.91
CA MET A 155 -8.36 5.00 5.73
C MET A 155 -6.86 5.23 5.58
N GLY A 156 -6.45 5.67 4.41
CA GLY A 156 -5.06 6.04 4.21
C GLY A 156 -4.69 6.32 2.76
N ALA A 157 -3.42 6.59 2.58
CA ALA A 157 -2.79 6.70 1.28
C ALA A 157 -1.35 6.20 1.34
N ALA A 158 -0.89 5.58 0.27
CA ALA A 158 0.49 5.20 0.08
C ALA A 158 0.93 5.44 -1.38
N ALA A 159 2.21 5.72 -1.57
CA ALA A 159 2.77 5.89 -2.90
C ALA A 159 4.14 5.20 -2.98
N PHE A 160 4.41 4.62 -4.16
CA PHE A 160 5.66 3.92 -4.43
C PHE A 160 6.18 4.31 -5.81
N VAL A 161 7.50 4.25 -5.96
CA VAL A 161 8.15 4.32 -7.26
C VAL A 161 8.87 3.01 -7.50
N VAL A 162 8.45 2.30 -8.52
CA VAL A 162 9.10 1.08 -9.01
C VAL A 162 9.82 1.44 -10.30
N GLU A 163 11.12 1.15 -10.38
CA GLU A 163 11.92 1.54 -11.54
C GLU A 163 13.06 0.55 -11.79
N ARG A 164 13.61 0.59 -12.99
CA ARG A 164 14.82 -0.15 -13.31
C ARG A 164 15.97 0.32 -12.43
N HIS A 165 16.78 -0.60 -11.95
CA HIS A 165 17.97 -0.27 -11.14
C HIS A 165 18.91 0.73 -11.85
N SER A 166 19.08 0.59 -13.16
CA SER A 166 19.87 1.53 -13.98
C SER A 166 19.38 2.97 -13.85
N GLU A 167 18.05 3.18 -13.83
CA GLU A 167 17.43 4.48 -13.70
C GLU A 167 17.63 5.09 -12.30
N ALA A 168 17.44 4.26 -11.25
CA ALA A 168 17.71 4.69 -9.87
C ALA A 168 19.16 5.12 -9.71
N LYS A 169 20.10 4.32 -10.21
CA LYS A 169 21.54 4.62 -10.20
C LYS A 169 21.88 5.91 -10.94
N GLN A 170 21.29 6.11 -12.14
CA GLN A 170 21.50 7.32 -12.94
C GLN A 170 21.02 8.57 -12.20
N ARG A 171 19.94 8.47 -11.43
CA ARG A 171 19.41 9.56 -10.58
C ARG A 171 20.16 9.77 -9.27
N GLY A 172 21.14 8.91 -8.93
CA GLY A 172 21.86 8.95 -7.65
C GLY A 172 20.97 8.51 -6.47
N VAL A 173 20.06 7.55 -6.68
CA VAL A 173 19.18 7.00 -5.65
C VAL A 173 19.46 5.51 -5.51
N GLN A 174 19.74 5.07 -4.28
CA GLN A 174 19.79 3.65 -3.98
C GLN A 174 18.37 3.14 -3.65
N PRO A 175 17.95 1.99 -4.20
CA PRO A 175 16.67 1.39 -3.89
C PRO A 175 16.51 1.06 -2.40
N ILE A 176 15.28 0.89 -1.94
CA ILE A 176 14.99 0.34 -0.60
C ILE A 176 15.06 -1.19 -0.67
N ALA A 177 14.47 -1.75 -1.71
CA ALA A 177 14.40 -3.17 -1.96
C ALA A 177 14.33 -3.45 -3.46
N GLU A 178 14.65 -4.67 -3.83
CA GLU A 178 14.46 -5.24 -5.15
C GLU A 178 13.18 -6.05 -5.18
N LEU A 179 12.31 -5.78 -6.15
CA LEU A 179 11.11 -6.59 -6.39
C LEU A 179 11.55 -7.86 -7.13
N LEU A 180 11.47 -9.00 -6.47
CA LEU A 180 11.86 -10.30 -7.05
C LEU A 180 10.76 -10.86 -7.95
N GLY A 181 9.50 -10.62 -7.61
CA GLY A 181 8.36 -10.97 -8.43
C GLY A 181 7.04 -10.68 -7.74
N THR A 182 5.98 -10.73 -8.55
CA THR A 182 4.59 -10.56 -8.13
C THR A 182 3.73 -11.70 -8.68
N HIS A 183 2.58 -11.90 -8.06
CA HIS A 183 1.57 -12.82 -8.59
C HIS A 183 0.18 -12.32 -8.25
N THR A 184 -0.74 -12.43 -9.21
CA THR A 184 -2.17 -12.16 -9.00
C THR A 184 -2.98 -13.37 -9.44
N ALA A 185 -3.99 -13.72 -8.65
CA ALA A 185 -4.89 -14.83 -8.94
C ALA A 185 -6.32 -14.51 -8.49
N ASN A 186 -7.26 -15.28 -8.98
CA ASN A 186 -8.64 -15.26 -8.52
C ASN A 186 -9.10 -16.70 -8.26
N SER A 187 -9.62 -16.96 -7.07
CA SER A 187 -10.08 -18.31 -6.69
C SER A 187 -11.42 -18.68 -7.31
N ALA A 188 -12.14 -17.74 -7.93
CA ALA A 188 -13.48 -17.95 -8.50
C ALA A 188 -14.45 -18.67 -7.53
N PHE A 189 -14.31 -18.40 -6.23
CA PHE A 189 -14.94 -19.18 -5.18
C PHE A 189 -16.18 -18.50 -4.57
N HIS A 190 -16.00 -17.31 -3.98
CA HIS A 190 -17.06 -16.61 -3.26
C HIS A 190 -16.81 -15.11 -3.19
N GLY A 191 -17.88 -14.31 -3.10
CA GLY A 191 -17.76 -12.84 -3.03
C GLY A 191 -16.99 -12.32 -1.83
N THR A 192 -17.08 -12.99 -0.66
CA THR A 192 -16.50 -12.51 0.61
C THR A 192 -15.63 -13.52 1.35
N ARG A 193 -15.72 -14.81 1.04
CA ARG A 193 -14.94 -15.86 1.69
C ARG A 193 -13.73 -16.25 0.87
N LEU A 194 -12.64 -16.62 1.55
CA LEU A 194 -11.42 -17.13 0.91
C LEU A 194 -11.54 -18.62 0.64
N ASP A 195 -11.04 -19.05 -0.51
CA ASP A 195 -10.75 -20.45 -0.78
C ASP A 195 -9.39 -20.80 -0.18
N VAL A 196 -9.42 -21.39 1.00
CA VAL A 196 -8.23 -21.68 1.81
C VAL A 196 -7.27 -22.61 1.08
N GLU A 197 -7.79 -23.58 0.32
CA GLU A 197 -7.02 -24.53 -0.46
C GLU A 197 -6.30 -23.83 -1.62
N HIS A 198 -7.05 -23.06 -2.42
CA HIS A 198 -6.49 -22.35 -3.56
C HIS A 198 -5.49 -21.26 -3.12
N VAL A 199 -5.72 -20.59 -2.00
CA VAL A 199 -4.74 -19.65 -1.42
C VAL A 199 -3.44 -20.36 -1.09
N ALA A 200 -3.50 -21.54 -0.44
CA ALA A 200 -2.29 -22.30 -0.10
C ALA A 200 -1.54 -22.76 -1.36
N GLN A 201 -2.25 -23.28 -2.37
CA GLN A 201 -1.64 -23.66 -3.65
C GLN A 201 -1.02 -22.46 -4.36
N THR A 202 -1.67 -21.32 -4.35
CA THR A 202 -1.20 -20.09 -4.99
C THR A 202 0.10 -19.58 -4.33
N VAL A 203 0.16 -19.53 -3.01
CA VAL A 203 1.36 -19.11 -2.27
C VAL A 203 2.51 -20.08 -2.52
N ASN A 204 2.24 -21.40 -2.45
CA ASN A 204 3.26 -22.41 -2.69
C ASN A 204 3.82 -22.34 -4.12
N SER A 205 2.95 -22.18 -5.12
CA SER A 205 3.37 -22.06 -6.53
C SER A 205 4.16 -20.78 -6.78
N PHE A 206 3.76 -19.66 -6.16
CA PHE A 206 4.49 -18.40 -6.26
C PHE A 206 5.89 -18.52 -5.68
N ILE A 207 6.03 -19.06 -4.47
CA ILE A 207 7.35 -19.27 -3.85
C ILE A 207 8.20 -20.22 -4.70
N GLY A 208 7.64 -21.32 -5.21
CA GLY A 208 8.35 -22.22 -6.12
C GLY A 208 8.84 -21.52 -7.41
N SER A 209 8.07 -20.59 -7.93
CA SER A 209 8.50 -19.77 -9.08
C SER A 209 9.69 -18.86 -8.72
N MET A 210 9.67 -18.27 -7.53
CA MET A 210 10.75 -17.41 -7.03
C MET A 210 12.03 -18.22 -6.77
N GLU A 211 11.90 -19.44 -6.22
CA GLU A 211 13.03 -20.36 -6.05
C GLU A 211 13.70 -20.68 -7.40
N ASN A 212 12.90 -21.04 -8.41
CA ASN A 212 13.40 -21.35 -9.73
C ASN A 212 14.04 -20.14 -10.44
N GLN A 213 13.46 -18.97 -10.30
CA GLN A 213 13.91 -17.76 -10.99
C GLN A 213 15.18 -17.17 -10.37
N TRP A 214 15.29 -17.23 -9.04
CA TRP A 214 16.32 -16.51 -8.28
C TRP A 214 17.32 -17.43 -7.58
N GLY A 215 17.17 -18.76 -7.71
CA GLY A 215 18.03 -19.73 -7.02
C GLY A 215 17.88 -19.67 -5.51
N LEU A 216 16.68 -19.38 -5.00
CA LEU A 216 16.39 -19.32 -3.57
C LEU A 216 15.97 -20.69 -3.06
N ASP A 217 16.17 -20.93 -1.76
CA ASP A 217 15.55 -22.03 -1.03
C ASP A 217 14.67 -21.44 0.07
N ARG A 218 13.37 -21.81 0.04
CA ARG A 218 12.36 -21.29 0.98
C ARG A 218 12.72 -21.54 2.45
N HIS A 219 13.38 -22.65 2.74
CA HIS A 219 13.75 -23.01 4.11
C HIS A 219 14.96 -22.23 4.59
N GLU A 220 15.88 -21.90 3.68
CA GLU A 220 17.05 -21.08 3.99
C GLU A 220 16.69 -19.61 4.20
N ILE A 221 15.77 -19.06 3.38
CA ILE A 221 15.37 -17.66 3.50
C ILE A 221 14.34 -17.40 4.61
N ALA A 222 13.62 -18.41 5.10
CA ALA A 222 12.54 -18.25 6.06
C ALA A 222 12.95 -17.48 7.34
N PRO A 223 14.12 -17.74 7.99
CA PRO A 223 14.54 -17.02 9.19
C PRO A 223 14.77 -15.51 8.96
N ASP A 224 15.08 -15.13 7.71
CA ASP A 224 15.36 -13.76 7.30
C ASP A 224 14.19 -13.14 6.53
N THR A 225 13.01 -13.76 6.58
CA THR A 225 11.79 -13.30 5.90
C THR A 225 10.77 -12.75 6.89
N ALA A 226 10.27 -11.56 6.59
CA ALA A 226 9.07 -11.02 7.21
C ALA A 226 7.86 -11.19 6.28
N PHE A 227 6.84 -11.86 6.78
CA PHE A 227 5.55 -12.01 6.10
C PHE A 227 4.61 -10.88 6.51
N PHE A 228 4.26 -10.02 5.57
CA PHE A 228 3.30 -8.93 5.77
C PHE A 228 1.90 -9.39 5.39
N SER A 229 1.13 -9.66 6.41
CA SER A 229 -0.15 -10.36 6.41
C SER A 229 -1.29 -9.49 5.88
N HIS A 230 -2.29 -10.14 5.30
CA HIS A 230 -3.59 -9.54 4.99
C HIS A 230 -4.57 -9.62 6.17
N GLU A 231 -4.29 -10.38 7.20
CA GLU A 231 -5.24 -10.65 8.28
C GLU A 231 -6.09 -9.42 8.66
N THR A 232 -7.41 -9.62 8.67
CA THR A 232 -8.44 -8.60 8.89
C THR A 232 -9.31 -8.90 10.11
N TYR A 233 -8.82 -9.73 11.00
CA TYR A 233 -9.45 -10.15 12.26
C TYR A 233 -10.90 -10.60 12.13
N THR A 234 -11.25 -11.16 10.97
CA THR A 234 -12.53 -11.81 10.73
C THR A 234 -12.63 -13.13 11.49
N PRO A 235 -13.85 -13.55 11.94
CA PRO A 235 -14.02 -14.74 12.76
C PRO A 235 -13.49 -16.02 12.14
N ALA A 236 -13.15 -16.99 12.98
CA ALA A 236 -12.22 -18.09 12.79
C ALA A 236 -12.44 -19.03 11.58
N ARG A 237 -13.68 -19.32 11.15
CA ARG A 237 -13.90 -20.34 10.10
C ARG A 237 -13.83 -19.74 8.70
N GLY A 238 -12.73 -20.02 7.99
CA GLY A 238 -12.46 -19.50 6.65
C GLY A 238 -12.06 -18.03 6.63
N GLY A 239 -11.62 -17.49 7.78
CA GLY A 239 -11.08 -16.16 7.91
C GLY A 239 -9.66 -16.04 7.35
N SER A 240 -9.19 -14.79 7.23
CA SER A 240 -7.87 -14.50 6.67
C SER A 240 -6.73 -15.14 7.45
N ALA A 241 -6.75 -15.11 8.79
CA ALA A 241 -5.71 -15.74 9.63
C ALA A 241 -5.54 -17.23 9.34
N GLN A 242 -6.64 -17.99 9.32
CA GLN A 242 -6.59 -19.42 9.06
C GLN A 242 -6.06 -19.72 7.66
N SER A 243 -6.51 -18.95 6.66
CA SER A 243 -6.09 -19.12 5.27
C SER A 243 -4.59 -18.86 5.11
N GLU A 244 -4.09 -17.76 5.69
CA GLU A 244 -2.68 -17.38 5.63
C GLU A 244 -1.79 -18.37 6.35
N VAL A 245 -2.14 -18.75 7.58
CA VAL A 245 -1.35 -19.70 8.38
C VAL A 245 -1.27 -21.05 7.70
N ARG A 246 -2.37 -21.54 7.12
CA ARG A 246 -2.35 -22.77 6.33
C ARG A 246 -1.43 -22.64 5.12
N ALA A 247 -1.55 -21.55 4.36
CA ALA A 247 -0.70 -21.31 3.20
C ALA A 247 0.79 -21.28 3.57
N LEU A 248 1.15 -20.60 4.67
CA LEU A 248 2.54 -20.57 5.14
C LEU A 248 3.02 -21.96 5.56
N ARG A 249 2.21 -22.74 6.29
CA ARG A 249 2.60 -24.07 6.74
C ARG A 249 2.75 -25.07 5.60
N GLU A 250 1.87 -25.02 4.61
CA GLU A 250 1.97 -25.89 3.41
C GLU A 250 3.16 -25.47 2.54
N THR A 251 3.52 -24.18 2.51
CA THR A 251 4.63 -23.68 1.71
C THR A 251 5.98 -23.90 2.39
N PHE A 252 6.12 -23.52 3.66
CA PHE A 252 7.40 -23.49 4.38
C PHE A 252 7.60 -24.66 5.36
N GLY A 253 6.56 -25.48 5.58
CA GLY A 253 6.62 -26.59 6.53
C GLY A 253 7.01 -26.11 7.92
N LYS A 254 8.03 -26.77 8.53
CA LYS A 254 8.56 -26.39 9.85
C LYS A 254 9.26 -25.04 9.87
N SER A 255 9.76 -24.56 8.75
CA SER A 255 10.43 -23.26 8.65
C SER A 255 9.44 -22.09 8.80
N THR A 256 8.12 -22.33 8.76
CA THR A 256 7.09 -21.34 9.09
C THR A 256 7.30 -20.72 10.47
N ASP A 257 7.78 -21.50 11.45
CA ASP A 257 8.00 -21.02 12.81
C ASP A 257 9.13 -19.98 12.91
N SER A 258 9.97 -19.85 11.89
CA SER A 258 11.05 -18.86 11.81
C SER A 258 10.66 -17.59 11.05
N LEU A 259 9.60 -17.62 10.22
CA LEU A 259 9.09 -16.43 9.54
C LEU A 259 8.56 -15.42 10.56
N VAL A 260 8.93 -14.15 10.44
CA VAL A 260 8.35 -13.09 11.26
C VAL A 260 7.02 -12.65 10.62
N ILE A 261 5.93 -12.79 11.33
CA ILE A 261 4.60 -12.36 10.86
C ILE A 261 4.30 -10.96 11.35
N ALA A 262 4.04 -10.04 10.42
CA ALA A 262 3.72 -8.65 10.67
C ALA A 262 2.33 -8.30 10.15
N ASN A 263 1.63 -7.41 10.85
CA ASN A 263 0.35 -6.84 10.44
C ASN A 263 0.15 -5.50 11.14
N THR A 264 -0.18 -4.45 10.40
CA THR A 264 -0.36 -3.10 10.96
C THR A 264 -1.83 -2.72 11.14
N LYS A 265 -2.78 -3.54 10.68
CA LYS A 265 -4.20 -3.23 10.72
C LYS A 265 -4.79 -3.12 12.13
N GLY A 266 -4.14 -3.70 13.13
CA GLY A 266 -4.50 -3.46 14.53
C GLY A 266 -4.30 -2.01 14.97
N PHE A 267 -3.45 -1.23 14.26
CA PHE A 267 -3.24 0.21 14.48
C PHE A 267 -4.07 1.09 13.55
N THR A 268 -4.19 0.70 12.29
CA THR A 268 -4.75 1.54 11.22
C THR A 268 -6.22 1.24 10.92
N GLY A 269 -6.74 0.14 11.43
CA GLY A 269 -7.91 -0.49 10.85
C GLY A 269 -7.58 -1.07 9.47
N HIS A 270 -8.58 -1.59 8.77
CA HIS A 270 -8.42 -2.11 7.42
C HIS A 270 -8.59 -0.99 6.38
N PRO A 271 -7.52 -0.49 5.76
CA PRO A 271 -7.56 0.67 4.88
C PRO A 271 -7.95 0.31 3.44
N MET A 272 -8.71 -0.75 3.24
CA MET A 272 -9.20 -1.23 1.96
C MET A 272 -8.08 -1.51 0.93
N GLY A 273 -8.12 -0.89 -0.25
CA GLY A 273 -7.15 -1.09 -1.33
C GLY A 273 -5.81 -0.37 -1.17
N VAL A 274 -5.58 0.24 -0.01
CA VAL A 274 -4.38 1.04 0.24
C VAL A 274 -3.19 0.16 0.63
N GLY A 275 -2.02 0.48 0.10
CA GLY A 275 -0.76 -0.24 0.35
C GLY A 275 -0.05 0.13 1.66
N ILE A 276 -0.77 0.24 2.78
CA ILE A 276 -0.13 0.53 4.08
C ILE A 276 0.76 -0.63 4.53
N GLU A 277 0.32 -1.88 4.33
CA GLU A 277 1.11 -3.06 4.64
C GLU A 277 2.36 -3.15 3.75
N ASP A 278 2.20 -2.82 2.46
CA ASP A 278 3.32 -2.74 1.52
C ASP A 278 4.30 -1.63 1.95
N ALA A 279 3.81 -0.44 2.31
CA ALA A 279 4.63 0.65 2.83
C ALA A 279 5.36 0.27 4.13
N SER A 280 4.68 -0.43 5.03
CA SER A 280 5.25 -0.94 6.27
C SER A 280 6.35 -1.97 6.02
N MET A 281 6.15 -2.84 5.02
CA MET A 281 7.17 -3.79 4.57
C MET A 281 8.45 -3.07 4.11
N PHE A 282 8.33 -2.12 3.18
CA PHE A 282 9.48 -1.36 2.69
C PHE A 282 10.13 -0.52 3.78
N HIS A 283 9.33 0.07 4.69
CA HIS A 283 9.87 0.81 5.82
C HIS A 283 10.64 -0.10 6.78
N GLY A 284 10.09 -1.28 7.09
CA GLY A 284 10.76 -2.30 7.90
C GLY A 284 12.09 -2.74 7.30
N MET A 285 12.11 -3.01 6.01
CA MET A 285 13.34 -3.37 5.29
C MET A 285 14.38 -2.24 5.32
N LYS A 286 13.94 -0.99 5.15
CA LYS A 286 14.82 0.18 5.21
C LYS A 286 15.43 0.40 6.60
N THR A 287 14.63 0.27 7.64
CA THR A 287 14.99 0.67 9.02
C THR A 287 15.43 -0.49 9.90
N GLY A 288 15.15 -1.74 9.50
CA GLY A 288 15.29 -2.93 10.35
C GLY A 288 14.28 -2.99 11.47
N ARG A 289 13.20 -2.20 11.44
CA ARG A 289 12.19 -2.13 12.50
C ARG A 289 10.82 -2.54 11.97
N ILE A 290 10.23 -3.54 12.60
CA ILE A 290 8.89 -4.04 12.30
C ILE A 290 7.98 -3.74 13.47
N PRO A 291 6.75 -3.20 13.25
CA PRO A 291 5.82 -2.95 14.35
C PRO A 291 5.33 -4.26 14.99
N PRO A 292 4.92 -4.24 16.26
CA PRO A 292 4.30 -5.41 16.90
C PRO A 292 2.93 -5.66 16.28
N ILE A 293 2.40 -6.88 16.50
CA ILE A 293 0.98 -7.14 16.28
C ILE A 293 0.20 -6.43 17.39
N ALA A 294 -0.58 -5.42 17.01
CA ALA A 294 -1.38 -4.67 17.97
C ALA A 294 -2.52 -5.51 18.56
N ASN A 295 -2.88 -5.22 19.80
CA ASN A 295 -4.05 -5.77 20.49
C ASN A 295 -4.04 -7.29 20.70
N HIS A 296 -2.98 -8.00 20.33
CA HIS A 296 -2.86 -9.44 20.53
C HIS A 296 -2.60 -9.75 22.01
N LYS A 297 -3.55 -10.44 22.65
CA LYS A 297 -3.49 -10.84 24.05
C LYS A 297 -3.70 -12.35 24.24
N GLU A 298 -4.57 -12.96 23.44
CA GLU A 298 -4.95 -14.36 23.56
C GLU A 298 -4.52 -15.16 22.33
N VAL A 299 -3.65 -16.13 22.58
CA VAL A 299 -3.22 -17.07 21.54
C VAL A 299 -4.42 -17.88 21.04
N ASP A 300 -4.57 -17.99 19.73
CA ASP A 300 -5.55 -18.89 19.14
C ASP A 300 -4.91 -20.26 18.89
N PRO A 301 -5.33 -21.30 19.63
CA PRO A 301 -4.75 -22.64 19.49
C PRO A 301 -5.02 -23.26 18.11
N GLU A 302 -6.06 -22.83 17.39
CA GLU A 302 -6.35 -23.33 16.05
C GLU A 302 -5.33 -22.83 15.01
N LEU A 303 -4.67 -21.69 15.27
CA LEU A 303 -3.60 -21.18 14.44
C LEU A 303 -2.23 -21.81 14.78
N GLY A 304 -2.11 -22.44 15.96
CA GLY A 304 -0.86 -23.01 16.46
C GLY A 304 0.19 -21.95 16.79
N ASN A 305 1.47 -22.37 16.87
CA ASN A 305 2.56 -21.44 17.15
C ASN A 305 2.82 -20.53 15.95
N LEU A 306 2.86 -19.24 16.19
CA LEU A 306 3.17 -18.21 15.19
C LEU A 306 4.27 -17.29 15.74
N ASN A 307 5.28 -17.00 14.93
CA ASN A 307 6.28 -16.01 15.25
C ASN A 307 5.77 -14.59 14.92
N LEU A 308 4.77 -14.15 15.70
CA LEU A 308 4.17 -12.83 15.55
C LEU A 308 5.19 -11.75 15.94
N SER A 309 5.28 -10.68 15.15
CA SER A 309 6.17 -9.56 15.45
C SER A 309 5.83 -8.96 16.82
N LYS A 310 6.84 -8.86 17.69
CA LYS A 310 6.78 -8.23 19.01
C LYS A 310 7.16 -6.75 18.96
N GLY A 311 7.48 -6.25 17.76
CA GLY A 311 8.03 -4.91 17.56
C GLY A 311 9.53 -4.84 17.85
N GLY A 312 10.15 -3.77 17.40
CA GLY A 312 11.56 -3.51 17.67
C GLY A 312 12.50 -3.85 16.51
N ASP A 313 13.69 -4.33 16.84
CA ASP A 313 14.78 -4.57 15.89
C ASP A 313 14.64 -5.95 15.21
N TYR A 314 14.58 -5.91 13.90
CA TYR A 314 14.57 -7.03 12.97
C TYR A 314 15.55 -6.77 11.83
N SER A 315 16.74 -6.27 12.16
CA SER A 315 17.77 -5.88 11.18
C SER A 315 18.28 -7.03 10.33
N ASN A 316 18.12 -8.29 10.79
CA ASN A 316 18.44 -9.51 10.04
C ASN A 316 17.50 -9.74 8.85
N ILE A 317 16.29 -9.17 8.82
CA ILE A 317 15.33 -9.41 7.74
C ILE A 317 15.89 -8.93 6.40
N GLN A 318 15.96 -9.86 5.46
CA GLN A 318 16.43 -9.65 4.08
C GLN A 318 15.31 -9.78 3.06
N TYR A 319 14.22 -10.49 3.38
CA TYR A 319 13.10 -10.71 2.47
C TYR A 319 11.80 -10.21 3.07
N GLY A 320 10.96 -9.65 2.22
CA GLY A 320 9.58 -9.29 2.55
C GLY A 320 8.62 -10.06 1.64
N LEU A 321 7.79 -10.90 2.24
CA LEU A 321 6.72 -11.59 1.55
C LEU A 321 5.39 -10.91 1.89
N ARG A 322 4.76 -10.32 0.89
CA ARG A 322 3.45 -9.68 1.03
C ARG A 322 2.36 -10.60 0.50
N PHE A 323 1.31 -10.81 1.28
CA PHE A 323 0.07 -11.43 0.85
C PHE A 323 -1.08 -10.45 1.03
N ALA A 324 -1.89 -10.28 0.01
CA ALA A 324 -3.13 -9.52 0.02
C ALA A 324 -4.26 -10.32 -0.59
N ALA A 325 -5.43 -10.26 0.04
CA ALA A 325 -6.65 -10.85 -0.48
C ALA A 325 -7.75 -9.80 -0.53
N GLY A 326 -8.70 -9.96 -1.44
CA GLY A 326 -9.80 -9.02 -1.63
C GLY A 326 -11.12 -9.73 -1.88
N PHE A 327 -12.22 -9.06 -1.58
CA PHE A 327 -13.54 -9.50 -1.97
C PHE A 327 -13.58 -9.78 -3.48
N GLY A 328 -14.40 -10.75 -3.89
CA GLY A 328 -14.40 -11.28 -5.25
C GLY A 328 -13.32 -12.33 -5.48
N SER A 329 -12.82 -12.97 -4.40
CA SER A 329 -11.79 -14.04 -4.47
C SER A 329 -10.45 -13.59 -5.01
N GLN A 330 -10.10 -12.31 -4.88
CA GLN A 330 -8.86 -11.74 -5.38
C GLN A 330 -7.69 -12.09 -4.48
N ILE A 331 -6.54 -12.41 -5.10
CA ILE A 331 -5.26 -12.68 -4.43
C ILE A 331 -4.17 -11.86 -5.11
N ALA A 332 -3.30 -11.25 -4.30
CA ALA A 332 -2.08 -10.62 -4.79
C ALA A 332 -0.91 -10.91 -3.86
N LEU A 333 0.23 -11.21 -4.44
CA LEU A 333 1.47 -11.56 -3.78
C LEU A 333 2.61 -10.70 -4.32
N SER A 334 3.56 -10.36 -3.47
CA SER A 334 4.87 -9.86 -3.89
C SER A 334 5.97 -10.40 -2.98
N LEU A 335 7.13 -10.69 -3.55
CA LEU A 335 8.36 -11.02 -2.85
C LEU A 335 9.39 -9.97 -3.17
N VAL A 336 10.00 -9.41 -2.13
CA VAL A 336 11.04 -8.39 -2.26
C VAL A 336 12.28 -8.79 -1.48
N ARG A 337 13.45 -8.34 -1.95
CA ARG A 337 14.72 -8.51 -1.26
C ARG A 337 15.29 -7.17 -0.86
N LYS A 338 15.77 -7.04 0.38
CA LYS A 338 16.39 -5.81 0.88
C LYS A 338 17.57 -5.43 0.00
N TRP A 339 17.63 -4.14 -0.36
CA TRP A 339 18.79 -3.63 -1.08
C TRP A 339 19.92 -3.28 -0.10
N PRO A 340 21.15 -3.74 -0.35
CA PRO A 340 22.29 -3.36 0.49
C PRO A 340 22.63 -1.89 0.23
N VAL A 341 22.21 -1.02 1.13
CA VAL A 341 22.52 0.43 1.04
C VAL A 341 23.91 0.68 1.59
N VAL A 342 24.76 1.32 0.80
CA VAL A 342 26.09 1.77 1.22
C VAL A 342 26.09 3.29 1.27
N GLY A 343 26.29 3.86 2.45
CA GLY A 343 26.23 5.31 2.66
C GLY A 343 24.81 5.88 2.61
N GLU A 344 24.68 7.11 2.11
CA GLU A 344 23.38 7.77 1.99
C GLU A 344 22.57 7.22 0.80
N ARG A 345 21.28 6.96 1.00
CA ARG A 345 20.38 6.45 -0.03
C ARG A 345 20.12 7.45 -1.17
N ILE A 346 20.17 8.73 -0.87
CA ILE A 346 19.94 9.81 -1.83
C ILE A 346 21.22 10.64 -1.92
N ASP A 347 21.69 10.91 -3.13
CA ASP A 347 22.77 11.86 -3.36
C ASP A 347 22.33 13.27 -2.91
N GLY A 348 22.85 13.71 -1.76
CA GLY A 348 22.46 14.96 -1.12
C GLY A 348 22.79 16.19 -1.98
N GLN A 349 23.88 16.15 -2.77
CA GLN A 349 24.26 17.27 -3.65
C GLN A 349 23.26 17.39 -4.83
N ARG A 350 22.90 16.28 -5.46
CA ARG A 350 21.88 16.27 -6.52
C ARG A 350 20.52 16.70 -6.00
N PHE A 351 20.14 16.22 -4.81
CA PHE A 351 18.89 16.62 -4.16
C PHE A 351 18.85 18.13 -3.89
N LEU A 352 19.94 18.68 -3.35
CA LEU A 352 20.04 20.10 -3.06
C LEU A 352 20.04 20.94 -4.35
N ALA A 353 20.76 20.51 -5.39
CA ALA A 353 20.76 21.18 -6.68
C ALA A 353 19.36 21.19 -7.31
N TRP A 354 18.61 20.07 -7.22
CA TRP A 354 17.23 20.00 -7.65
C TRP A 354 16.33 20.94 -6.85
N ALA A 355 16.45 20.96 -5.51
CA ALA A 355 15.65 21.82 -4.64
C ALA A 355 15.91 23.31 -4.93
N ARG A 356 17.18 23.71 -5.13
CA ARG A 356 17.58 25.08 -5.51
C ARG A 356 16.98 25.51 -6.86
N ASN A 357 17.09 24.63 -7.85
CA ASN A 357 16.49 24.90 -9.16
C ASN A 357 14.96 25.08 -9.09
N LEU A 358 14.30 24.25 -8.29
CA LEU A 358 12.87 24.31 -8.07
C LEU A 358 12.43 25.59 -7.37
N ALA A 359 13.13 25.99 -6.34
CA ALA A 359 12.87 27.21 -5.58
C ALA A 359 13.41 28.49 -6.26
N LYS A 360 14.29 28.34 -7.27
CA LYS A 360 15.06 29.43 -7.88
C LYS A 360 15.81 30.27 -6.82
N SER A 361 16.39 29.58 -5.86
CA SER A 361 17.15 30.17 -4.75
C SER A 361 18.18 29.18 -4.24
N ASP A 362 19.33 29.68 -3.82
CA ASP A 362 20.39 28.87 -3.19
C ASP A 362 20.05 28.50 -1.74
N ASP A 363 19.24 29.32 -1.06
CA ASP A 363 18.84 29.14 0.34
C ASP A 363 17.45 28.49 0.43
N VAL A 364 17.35 27.22 0.03
CA VAL A 364 16.08 26.50 0.03
C VAL A 364 16.04 25.36 1.03
N VAL A 365 14.93 25.28 1.75
CA VAL A 365 14.56 24.15 2.61
C VAL A 365 13.19 23.63 2.18
N LEU A 366 13.06 22.30 2.03
CA LEU A 366 11.77 21.67 1.79
C LEU A 366 11.11 21.34 3.14
N ARG A 367 9.85 21.69 3.28
CA ARG A 367 9.03 21.39 4.47
C ARG A 367 7.65 20.90 4.07
N ILE A 368 7.02 20.14 4.95
CA ILE A 368 5.60 19.81 4.83
C ILE A 368 4.85 20.75 5.75
N LEU A 369 3.99 21.58 5.17
CA LEU A 369 3.08 22.47 5.87
C LEU A 369 1.65 22.18 5.41
N ASP A 370 0.74 22.00 6.34
CA ASP A 370 -0.68 21.69 6.06
C ASP A 370 -0.84 20.54 5.03
N ASN A 371 -0.09 19.46 5.21
CA ASN A 371 -0.04 18.30 4.31
C ASN A 371 0.40 18.62 2.86
N LYS A 372 1.06 19.75 2.64
CA LYS A 372 1.61 20.14 1.34
C LYS A 372 3.12 20.24 1.41
N LEU A 373 3.80 19.70 0.41
CA LEU A 373 5.22 19.92 0.24
C LEU A 373 5.45 21.34 -0.28
N VAL A 374 6.23 22.12 0.46
CA VAL A 374 6.56 23.51 0.13
C VAL A 374 8.08 23.70 0.10
N ALA A 375 8.56 24.56 -0.79
CA ALA A 375 9.91 25.06 -0.74
C ALA A 375 9.93 26.35 0.08
N TYR A 376 10.74 26.34 1.10
CA TYR A 376 10.98 27.50 1.95
C TYR A 376 12.34 28.09 1.60
N VAL A 377 12.38 29.42 1.45
CA VAL A 377 13.63 30.16 1.23
C VAL A 377 13.94 30.93 2.51
N ASP A 378 15.09 30.69 3.10
CA ASP A 378 15.49 31.30 4.36
C ASP A 378 15.57 32.83 4.23
N GLY A 379 15.10 33.56 5.24
CA GLY A 379 15.03 35.02 5.27
C GLY A 379 13.65 35.65 5.34
N ASP A 380 12.58 34.84 5.40
CA ASP A 380 11.21 35.35 5.55
C ASP A 380 10.64 35.01 6.93
N GLU A 381 10.57 35.99 7.81
CA GLU A 381 10.02 35.84 9.17
C GLU A 381 8.49 35.72 9.20
N ASN A 382 7.81 35.82 8.07
CA ASN A 382 6.34 35.83 7.98
C ASN A 382 5.72 34.45 7.71
N LEU A 383 6.02 33.47 8.56
CA LEU A 383 5.42 32.12 8.50
C LEU A 383 3.97 32.01 9.01
N HIS A 384 3.35 33.10 9.41
CA HIS A 384 1.98 33.13 9.98
C HIS A 384 0.91 33.70 9.05
N GLY A 385 1.24 33.99 7.81
CA GLY A 385 0.25 34.40 6.81
C GLY A 385 -0.53 33.21 6.29
N GLY A 386 -1.76 33.06 6.74
CA GLY A 386 -2.69 32.03 6.30
C GLY A 386 -2.81 31.96 4.78
N VAL A 387 -2.83 30.74 4.28
CA VAL A 387 -3.14 30.45 2.87
C VAL A 387 -4.65 30.67 2.70
N GLN A 388 -5.03 31.74 2.01
CA GLN A 388 -6.35 31.86 1.40
C GLN A 388 -6.45 30.98 0.14
#